data_6ed5f0d2766b4ed72a25c9a6ed46950b
#
_entry.id   6ed5f0d2766b4ed72a25c9a6ed46950b
#
_cell.length_a   1.000
_cell.length_b   1.000
_cell.length_c   1.000
_cell.angle_alpha   90.00
_cell.angle_beta   90.00
_cell.angle_gamma   90.00
#
_symmetry.space_group_name_H-M   'P 1'
#
loop_
_entity.id
_entity.type
_entity.pdbx_description
1 polymer ?
#
loop_
_entity_poly.entity_id
_entity_poly.type
_entity_poly.pdbx_seq_one_letter_code
_entity_poly.pdbx_strand_id
1 'polypeptide(L)'
;MSRPALRWVVAEGETLALGVWLDRHAPGSQPSLGDGRVFVNGKRITDPGYPLEPGHCVELYAARVSDGEVRVLARFEGVVLVDKPAGLATEPDHAGIAASVVARAAELLDTPRAELHAMSRLDVGVSGVVLLTLDRGARRRIEALRDAGRVRRRYVAIGSGGPNPTSGVWDAPIGRGRGTLRSAFGRDAESATTRYRTAAQAGSASLLALEPVTGRTHQLRVHAAHAGCPLYGDPAYGGPKRLVQADGAVLTLRRIALHAAWVELPFLGGVRVESALPAALLELWSALGGAAEDGASALE
;
A
#
# COMPACT_ATOMS: atom_id res chain seq x y z
N MET A 1 9.96 -10.66 2.01
CA MET A 1 10.92 -9.56 2.26
C MET A 1 11.52 -9.16 0.93
N SER A 2 11.63 -7.85 0.64
CA SER A 2 12.39 -7.36 -0.51
C SER A 2 13.86 -7.76 -0.35
N ARG A 3 14.58 -7.94 -1.45
CA ARG A 3 16.03 -8.16 -1.39
C ARG A 3 16.72 -6.85 -0.98
N PRO A 4 17.82 -6.90 -0.19
CA PRO A 4 18.63 -5.73 0.07
C PRO A 4 19.19 -5.17 -1.24
N ALA A 5 19.32 -3.85 -1.31
CA ALA A 5 19.95 -3.18 -2.44
C ALA A 5 21.45 -3.45 -2.47
N LEU A 6 22.05 -3.47 -1.27
CA LEU A 6 23.47 -3.75 -1.06
C LEU A 6 23.61 -4.68 0.15
N ARG A 7 24.60 -5.55 0.09
CA ARG A 7 24.91 -6.50 1.17
C ARG A 7 26.41 -6.69 1.27
N TRP A 8 26.95 -6.62 2.47
CA TRP A 8 28.37 -6.78 2.78
C TRP A 8 28.57 -7.70 3.97
N VAL A 9 29.75 -8.25 4.09
CA VAL A 9 30.24 -8.90 5.30
C VAL A 9 31.43 -8.08 5.80
N VAL A 10 31.41 -7.71 7.07
CA VAL A 10 32.48 -6.93 7.70
C VAL A 10 33.77 -7.76 7.70
N ALA A 11 34.86 -7.20 7.16
CA ALA A 11 36.12 -7.88 6.99
C ALA A 11 36.85 -8.14 8.31
N GLU A 12 37.77 -9.10 8.32
CA GLU A 12 38.67 -9.33 9.46
C GLU A 12 39.51 -8.09 9.76
N GLY A 13 39.58 -7.70 11.04
CA GLY A 13 40.29 -6.50 11.50
C GLY A 13 39.49 -5.19 11.41
N GLU A 14 38.30 -5.20 10.85
CA GLU A 14 37.40 -4.05 10.88
C GLU A 14 36.52 -4.05 12.15
N THR A 15 36.84 -3.17 13.08
CA THR A 15 35.99 -2.90 14.26
C THR A 15 35.69 -1.41 14.27
N LEU A 16 34.53 -1.03 13.74
CA LEU A 16 34.10 0.35 13.56
C LEU A 16 32.65 0.53 14.00
N ALA A 17 32.29 1.74 14.38
CA ALA A 17 30.89 2.10 14.53
C ALA A 17 30.18 2.06 13.17
N LEU A 18 28.96 1.54 13.12
CA LEU A 18 28.17 1.33 11.90
C LEU A 18 28.08 2.59 11.03
N GLY A 19 27.89 3.77 11.63
CA GLY A 19 27.85 5.04 10.90
C GLY A 19 29.14 5.31 10.14
N VAL A 20 30.29 5.16 10.81
CA VAL A 20 31.63 5.36 10.22
C VAL A 20 31.89 4.32 9.12
N TRP A 21 31.45 3.08 9.37
CA TRP A 21 31.59 1.99 8.39
C TRP A 21 30.77 2.25 7.13
N LEU A 22 29.50 2.72 7.28
CA LEU A 22 28.62 3.07 6.17
C LEU A 22 29.19 4.22 5.33
N ASP A 23 29.80 5.22 5.93
CA ASP A 23 30.43 6.32 5.18
C ASP A 23 31.56 5.85 4.26
N ARG A 24 32.25 4.79 4.66
CA ARG A 24 33.32 4.20 3.85
C ARG A 24 32.81 3.30 2.73
N HIS A 25 31.79 2.45 3.02
CA HIS A 25 31.35 1.39 2.11
C HIS A 25 30.10 1.77 1.29
N ALA A 26 29.34 2.74 1.75
CA ALA A 26 28.15 3.27 1.08
C ALA A 26 28.05 4.79 1.32
N PRO A 27 28.94 5.62 0.74
CA PRO A 27 28.91 7.06 0.94
C PRO A 27 27.54 7.67 0.67
N GLY A 28 27.08 8.56 1.56
CA GLY A 28 25.77 9.20 1.49
C GLY A 28 24.61 8.35 2.01
N SER A 29 24.85 7.16 2.56
CA SER A 29 23.81 6.29 3.09
C SER A 29 23.45 6.52 4.58
N GLN A 30 24.10 7.45 5.27
CA GLN A 30 23.83 7.78 6.67
C GLN A 30 22.33 8.01 6.99
N PRO A 31 21.55 8.75 6.16
CA PRO A 31 20.13 8.92 6.40
C PRO A 31 19.35 7.60 6.45
N SER A 32 19.90 6.54 5.84
CA SER A 32 19.29 5.20 5.85
C SER A 32 19.19 4.57 7.23
N LEU A 33 20.02 4.98 8.20
CA LEU A 33 19.93 4.55 9.59
C LEU A 33 18.65 5.11 10.24
N GLY A 34 18.43 6.42 10.16
CA GLY A 34 17.21 7.06 10.65
C GLY A 34 15.95 6.54 9.97
N ASP A 35 16.03 6.23 8.67
CA ASP A 35 14.94 5.61 7.90
C ASP A 35 14.71 4.12 8.25
N GLY A 36 15.55 3.52 9.10
CA GLY A 36 15.46 2.11 9.48
C GLY A 36 15.69 1.14 8.32
N ARG A 37 16.55 1.49 7.35
CA ARG A 37 16.85 0.69 6.15
C ARG A 37 18.13 -0.12 6.27
N VAL A 38 18.83 -0.03 7.38
CA VAL A 38 20.08 -0.75 7.66
C VAL A 38 19.80 -1.91 8.60
N PHE A 39 20.31 -3.09 8.26
CA PHE A 39 20.21 -4.30 9.06
C PHE A 39 21.60 -4.88 9.28
N VAL A 40 21.84 -5.39 10.48
CA VAL A 40 23.05 -6.14 10.82
C VAL A 40 22.60 -7.53 11.30
N ASN A 41 23.07 -8.58 10.64
CA ASN A 41 22.66 -9.96 10.90
C ASN A 41 21.12 -10.15 10.92
N GLY A 42 20.41 -9.46 10.01
CA GLY A 42 18.96 -9.49 9.91
C GLY A 42 18.21 -8.66 10.96
N LYS A 43 18.90 -8.04 11.91
CA LYS A 43 18.33 -7.13 12.91
C LYS A 43 18.47 -5.68 12.44
N ARG A 44 17.38 -4.92 12.45
CA ARG A 44 17.41 -3.49 12.11
C ARG A 44 18.22 -2.71 13.14
N ILE A 45 19.13 -1.88 12.66
CA ILE A 45 19.93 -0.97 13.48
C ILE A 45 19.70 0.47 13.00
N THR A 46 19.51 1.38 13.94
CA THR A 46 19.32 2.81 13.70
C THR A 46 20.37 3.67 14.41
N ASP A 47 21.07 3.06 15.37
CA ASP A 47 22.16 3.71 16.09
C ASP A 47 23.42 3.74 15.23
N PRO A 48 23.91 4.94 14.82
CA PRO A 48 25.16 5.05 14.09
C PRO A 48 26.39 4.62 14.93
N GLY A 49 26.26 4.61 16.26
CA GLY A 49 27.28 4.14 17.18
C GLY A 49 27.36 2.63 17.35
N TYR A 50 26.44 1.87 16.73
CA TYR A 50 26.40 0.41 16.86
C TYR A 50 27.74 -0.23 16.45
N PRO A 51 28.39 -1.03 17.35
CA PRO A 51 29.69 -1.64 17.06
C PRO A 51 29.53 -2.76 16.03
N LEU A 52 30.30 -2.66 14.96
CA LEU A 52 30.46 -3.76 14.01
C LEU A 52 31.66 -4.61 14.37
N GLU A 53 31.50 -5.92 14.20
CA GLU A 53 32.54 -6.92 14.39
C GLU A 53 32.76 -7.69 13.09
N PRO A 54 33.97 -8.26 12.89
CA PRO A 54 34.24 -9.13 11.74
C PRO A 54 33.19 -10.24 11.59
N GLY A 55 32.75 -10.47 10.36
CA GLY A 55 31.72 -11.47 10.07
C GLY A 55 30.28 -10.95 10.18
N HIS A 56 30.04 -9.75 10.74
CA HIS A 56 28.70 -9.17 10.69
C HIS A 56 28.24 -8.96 9.24
N CYS A 57 27.01 -9.36 8.94
CA CYS A 57 26.36 -9.13 7.64
C CYS A 57 25.58 -7.82 7.70
N VAL A 58 26.04 -6.78 6.98
CA VAL A 58 25.37 -5.49 6.87
C VAL A 58 24.55 -5.47 5.59
N GLU A 59 23.27 -5.16 5.71
CA GLU A 59 22.33 -5.08 4.59
C GLU A 59 21.72 -3.68 4.55
N LEU A 60 21.78 -3.04 3.38
CA LEU A 60 21.15 -1.76 3.10
C LEU A 60 19.99 -1.96 2.13
N TYR A 61 18.81 -1.58 2.54
CA TYR A 61 17.63 -1.62 1.69
C TYR A 61 17.42 -0.29 0.96
N ALA A 62 16.95 -0.36 -0.28
CA ALA A 62 16.64 0.83 -1.06
C ALA A 62 15.58 1.69 -0.35
N ALA A 63 15.68 3.01 -0.50
CA ALA A 63 14.62 3.90 -0.08
C ALA A 63 13.32 3.54 -0.82
N ARG A 64 12.22 3.51 -0.08
CA ARG A 64 10.91 3.44 -0.71
C ARG A 64 10.60 4.83 -1.23
N VAL A 65 10.52 4.96 -2.53
CA VAL A 65 10.12 6.22 -3.15
C VAL A 65 8.59 6.28 -3.06
N SER A 66 8.09 7.27 -2.32
CA SER A 66 6.66 7.62 -2.34
C SER A 66 6.37 8.40 -3.62
N ASP A 67 5.20 8.17 -4.21
CA ASP A 67 4.74 8.92 -5.40
C ASP A 67 4.02 10.24 -5.04
N GLY A 68 4.17 10.70 -3.78
CA GLY A 68 3.58 11.95 -3.29
C GLY A 68 3.70 12.11 -1.78
N GLU A 69 2.97 13.07 -1.24
CA GLU A 69 2.89 13.39 0.18
C GLU A 69 1.54 13.00 0.78
N VAL A 70 1.52 12.78 2.10
CA VAL A 70 0.27 12.60 2.84
C VAL A 70 -0.44 13.95 2.95
N ARG A 71 -1.73 13.98 2.62
CA ARG A 71 -2.57 15.17 2.72
C ARG A 71 -3.81 14.88 3.55
N VAL A 72 -4.26 15.84 4.35
CA VAL A 72 -5.53 15.75 5.05
C VAL A 72 -6.64 16.06 4.05
N LEU A 73 -7.57 15.11 3.86
CA LEU A 73 -8.73 15.26 2.98
C LEU A 73 -9.93 15.84 3.73
N ALA A 74 -10.15 15.35 4.96
CA ALA A 74 -11.25 15.81 5.79
C ALA A 74 -10.96 15.55 7.27
N ARG A 75 -11.55 16.37 8.15
CA ARG A 75 -11.49 16.21 9.60
C ARG A 75 -12.88 16.42 10.20
N PHE A 76 -13.29 15.48 11.01
CA PHE A 76 -14.56 15.49 11.74
C PHE A 76 -14.26 15.14 13.20
N GLU A 77 -15.23 15.23 14.10
CA GLU A 77 -15.09 14.92 15.53
C GLU A 77 -14.30 13.61 15.78
N GLY A 78 -13.05 13.73 16.13
CA GLY A 78 -12.15 12.61 16.43
C GLY A 78 -11.78 11.69 15.24
N VAL A 79 -12.21 12.04 14.01
CA VAL A 79 -11.94 11.25 12.79
C VAL A 79 -11.19 12.11 11.78
N VAL A 80 -10.16 11.57 11.17
CA VAL A 80 -9.40 12.20 10.08
C VAL A 80 -9.29 11.24 8.91
N LEU A 81 -9.57 11.74 7.72
CA LEU A 81 -9.32 11.02 6.48
C LEU A 81 -8.14 11.69 5.78
N VAL A 82 -7.19 10.88 5.40
CA VAL A 82 -5.97 11.35 4.72
C VAL A 82 -5.79 10.65 3.39
N ASP A 83 -5.16 11.35 2.45
CA ASP A 83 -4.72 10.79 1.19
C ASP A 83 -3.33 10.16 1.37
N LYS A 84 -3.25 8.88 1.16
CA LYS A 84 -2.01 8.11 1.23
C LYS A 84 -1.40 7.97 -0.15
N PRO A 85 -0.17 8.43 -0.39
CA PRO A 85 0.55 8.11 -1.61
C PRO A 85 0.95 6.63 -1.67
N ALA A 86 1.17 6.07 -2.86
CA ALA A 86 1.81 4.77 -2.98
C ALA A 86 3.30 4.87 -2.58
N GLY A 87 3.87 3.76 -2.16
CA GLY A 87 5.24 3.70 -1.64
C GLY A 87 5.36 3.86 -0.13
N LEU A 88 4.38 4.48 0.54
CA LEU A 88 4.37 4.70 1.98
C LEU A 88 3.57 3.60 2.71
N ALA A 89 4.05 3.14 3.87
CA ALA A 89 3.28 2.23 4.73
C ALA A 89 2.16 2.99 5.46
N THR A 90 1.04 2.34 5.76
CA THR A 90 -0.04 2.96 6.57
C THR A 90 0.41 3.15 8.01
N GLU A 91 0.91 2.10 8.61
CA GLU A 91 1.43 2.10 9.99
C GLU A 91 2.95 1.94 9.97
N PRO A 92 3.65 2.42 11.00
CA PRO A 92 5.05 2.14 11.15
C PRO A 92 5.27 0.63 11.35
N ASP A 93 6.46 0.19 11.10
CA ASP A 93 6.84 -1.18 11.45
C ASP A 93 6.96 -1.38 12.97
N HIS A 94 7.20 -2.62 13.39
CA HIS A 94 7.31 -2.98 14.81
C HIS A 94 8.39 -2.20 15.57
N ALA A 95 9.40 -1.66 14.88
CA ALA A 95 10.43 -0.82 15.50
C ALA A 95 10.02 0.65 15.59
N GLY A 96 8.89 1.03 14.97
CA GLY A 96 8.36 2.39 15.02
C GLY A 96 9.13 3.43 14.22
N ILE A 97 10.09 3.01 13.41
CA ILE A 97 11.12 3.87 12.79
C ILE A 97 10.78 4.20 11.34
N ALA A 98 10.06 3.32 10.64
CA ALA A 98 9.75 3.56 9.25
C ALA A 98 8.75 4.71 9.08
N ALA A 99 9.01 5.58 8.11
CA ALA A 99 8.05 6.58 7.67
C ALA A 99 6.71 5.90 7.32
N SER A 100 5.62 6.45 7.83
CA SER A 100 4.27 5.91 7.65
C SER A 100 3.24 7.02 7.56
N VAL A 101 2.05 6.67 7.06
CA VAL A 101 0.90 7.60 7.04
C VAL A 101 0.60 8.12 8.43
N VAL A 102 0.57 7.23 9.44
CA VAL A 102 0.28 7.63 10.84
C VAL A 102 1.33 8.61 11.36
N ALA A 103 2.62 8.38 11.06
CA ALA A 103 3.69 9.31 11.48
C ALA A 103 3.56 10.67 10.79
N ARG A 104 3.32 10.69 9.47
CA ARG A 104 3.14 11.93 8.70
C ARG A 104 1.86 12.68 9.09
N ALA A 105 0.77 11.96 9.35
CA ALA A 105 -0.46 12.57 9.82
C ALA A 105 -0.29 13.19 11.22
N ALA A 106 0.48 12.57 12.11
CA ALA A 106 0.81 13.12 13.43
C ALA A 106 1.54 14.47 13.31
N GLU A 107 2.50 14.56 12.41
CA GLU A 107 3.23 15.81 12.11
C GLU A 107 2.29 16.89 11.53
N LEU A 108 1.45 16.53 10.55
CA LEU A 108 0.52 17.45 9.89
C LEU A 108 -0.59 17.97 10.81
N LEU A 109 -0.98 17.19 11.81
CA LEU A 109 -2.07 17.51 12.73
C LEU A 109 -1.58 18.09 14.06
N ASP A 110 -0.26 18.20 14.25
CA ASP A 110 0.38 18.57 15.52
C ASP A 110 -0.20 17.75 16.69
N THR A 111 -0.29 16.44 16.50
CA THR A 111 -0.93 15.51 17.44
C THR A 111 0.07 14.39 17.79
N PRO A 112 0.18 13.99 19.06
CA PRO A 112 1.02 12.87 19.45
C PRO A 112 0.66 11.60 18.66
N ARG A 113 1.65 10.95 18.07
CA ARG A 113 1.45 9.74 17.27
C ARG A 113 0.68 8.63 18.02
N ALA A 114 0.86 8.54 19.34
CA ALA A 114 0.19 7.56 20.19
C ALA A 114 -1.35 7.73 20.24
N GLU A 115 -1.85 8.91 19.87
CA GLU A 115 -3.29 9.21 19.82
C GLU A 115 -3.92 8.84 18.47
N LEU A 116 -3.09 8.67 17.42
CA LEU A 116 -3.55 8.34 16.08
C LEU A 116 -3.64 6.83 15.87
N HIS A 117 -4.82 6.36 15.45
CA HIS A 117 -5.06 4.95 15.15
C HIS A 117 -5.60 4.78 13.73
N ALA A 118 -4.94 3.94 12.94
CA ALA A 118 -5.43 3.59 11.60
C ALA A 118 -6.61 2.61 11.69
N MET A 119 -7.77 3.04 11.20
CA MET A 119 -8.98 2.21 11.13
C MET A 119 -9.06 1.40 9.84
N SER A 120 -8.30 1.78 8.83
CA SER A 120 -8.10 1.05 7.59
C SER A 120 -6.62 1.05 7.22
N ARG A 121 -6.16 -0.01 6.58
CA ARG A 121 -4.78 -0.11 6.10
C ARG A 121 -4.80 -0.34 4.60
N LEU A 122 -3.93 0.36 3.92
CA LEU A 122 -3.61 0.13 2.52
C LEU A 122 -2.21 -0.46 2.42
N ASP A 123 -2.02 -1.37 1.49
CA ASP A 123 -0.69 -1.92 1.18
C ASP A 123 0.26 -0.81 0.74
N VAL A 124 1.56 -1.02 0.89
CA VAL A 124 2.58 0.00 0.57
C VAL A 124 2.45 0.51 -0.86
N GLY A 125 2.23 -0.39 -1.83
CA GLY A 125 2.08 -0.04 -3.25
C GLY A 125 0.71 0.52 -3.65
N VAL A 126 -0.23 0.68 -2.70
CA VAL A 126 -1.60 1.17 -2.91
C VAL A 126 -1.74 2.59 -2.38
N SER A 127 -2.52 3.43 -3.04
CA SER A 127 -2.79 4.82 -2.65
C SER A 127 -4.25 5.07 -2.33
N GLY A 128 -4.57 6.26 -1.82
CA GLY A 128 -5.93 6.75 -1.61
C GLY A 128 -6.32 6.95 -0.15
N VAL A 129 -7.62 7.02 0.10
CA VAL A 129 -8.19 7.40 1.39
C VAL A 129 -7.84 6.40 2.49
N VAL A 130 -7.25 6.88 3.56
CA VAL A 130 -7.02 6.16 4.83
C VAL A 130 -7.78 6.86 5.94
N LEU A 131 -8.52 6.07 6.72
CA LEU A 131 -9.29 6.53 7.88
C LEU A 131 -8.45 6.39 9.15
N LEU A 132 -8.27 7.49 9.87
CA LEU A 132 -7.59 7.57 11.17
C LEU A 132 -8.58 8.07 12.24
N THR A 133 -8.35 7.68 13.49
CA THR A 133 -9.06 8.22 14.65
C THR A 133 -8.08 8.82 15.64
N LEU A 134 -8.51 9.91 16.30
CA LEU A 134 -7.72 10.69 17.27
C LEU A 134 -8.01 10.31 18.72
N ASP A 135 -9.11 9.60 18.99
CA ASP A 135 -9.51 9.21 20.32
C ASP A 135 -10.24 7.87 20.36
N ARG A 136 -10.37 7.33 21.56
CA ARG A 136 -11.03 6.02 21.78
C ARG A 136 -12.54 6.04 21.47
N GLY A 137 -13.21 7.18 21.62
CA GLY A 137 -14.65 7.32 21.33
C GLY A 137 -14.90 7.21 19.84
N ALA A 138 -14.16 7.97 19.04
CA ALA A 138 -14.19 7.91 17.58
C ALA A 138 -13.82 6.49 17.08
N ARG A 139 -12.80 5.87 17.68
CA ARG A 139 -12.40 4.50 17.34
C ARG A 139 -13.58 3.51 17.52
N ARG A 140 -14.22 3.49 18.70
CA ARG A 140 -15.36 2.59 18.96
C ARG A 140 -16.52 2.86 18.01
N ARG A 141 -16.80 4.13 17.69
CA ARG A 141 -17.85 4.52 16.76
C ARG A 141 -17.56 3.95 15.35
N ILE A 142 -16.34 4.08 14.85
CA ILE A 142 -15.96 3.54 13.54
C ILE A 142 -15.96 2.00 13.54
N GLU A 143 -15.49 1.35 14.60
CA GLU A 143 -15.57 -0.11 14.76
C GLU A 143 -17.02 -0.60 14.69
N ALA A 144 -17.93 0.02 15.43
CA ALA A 144 -19.36 -0.32 15.41
C ALA A 144 -19.99 -0.12 14.01
N LEU A 145 -19.65 0.96 13.31
CA LEU A 145 -20.12 1.19 11.93
C LEU A 145 -19.59 0.15 10.95
N ARG A 146 -18.33 -0.24 11.09
CA ARG A 146 -17.71 -1.27 10.27
C ARG A 146 -18.35 -2.63 10.50
N ASP A 147 -18.58 -3.00 11.76
CA ASP A 147 -19.19 -4.29 12.14
C ASP A 147 -20.66 -4.36 11.70
N ALA A 148 -21.34 -3.22 11.64
CA ALA A 148 -22.67 -3.08 11.06
C ALA A 148 -22.70 -2.99 9.53
N GLY A 149 -21.54 -3.10 8.84
CA GLY A 149 -21.44 -2.99 7.40
C GLY A 149 -21.77 -1.60 6.82
N ARG A 150 -21.74 -0.55 7.66
CA ARG A 150 -22.13 0.81 7.30
C ARG A 150 -20.99 1.71 6.84
N VAL A 151 -19.75 1.23 6.79
CA VAL A 151 -18.59 1.92 6.19
C VAL A 151 -18.49 1.46 4.75
N ARG A 152 -18.82 2.33 3.79
CA ARG A 152 -18.70 2.03 2.37
C ARG A 152 -17.37 2.55 1.84
N ARG A 153 -16.75 1.80 0.94
CA ARG A 153 -15.43 2.12 0.37
C ARG A 153 -15.43 1.73 -1.10
N ARG A 154 -14.94 2.61 -1.96
CA ARG A 154 -14.71 2.32 -3.36
C ARG A 154 -13.22 2.32 -3.65
N TYR A 155 -12.80 1.32 -4.40
CA TYR A 155 -11.47 1.24 -4.98
C TYR A 155 -11.57 1.24 -6.50
N VAL A 156 -10.63 1.89 -7.15
CA VAL A 156 -10.41 1.79 -8.58
C VAL A 156 -9.14 1.00 -8.83
N ALA A 157 -9.20 0.04 -9.75
CA ALA A 157 -8.07 -0.81 -10.08
C ALA A 157 -7.96 -1.04 -11.58
N ILE A 158 -6.74 -1.33 -12.06
CA ILE A 158 -6.51 -1.75 -13.44
C ILE A 158 -6.03 -3.20 -13.42
N GLY A 159 -6.86 -4.11 -13.94
CA GLY A 159 -6.59 -5.53 -14.06
C GLY A 159 -6.03 -5.91 -15.43
N SER A 160 -5.12 -6.88 -15.46
CA SER A 160 -4.68 -7.56 -16.69
C SER A 160 -5.63 -8.71 -16.96
N GLY A 161 -6.39 -8.62 -18.00
CA GLY A 161 -7.60 -9.44 -18.21
C GLY A 161 -8.84 -8.73 -17.67
N GLY A 162 -9.97 -9.44 -17.70
CA GLY A 162 -11.24 -8.96 -17.18
C GLY A 162 -12.05 -10.08 -16.56
N PRO A 163 -12.81 -9.79 -15.50
CA PRO A 163 -13.71 -10.78 -14.93
C PRO A 163 -14.87 -11.06 -15.87
N ASN A 164 -15.32 -12.28 -15.89
CA ASN A 164 -16.54 -12.70 -16.58
C ASN A 164 -17.46 -13.44 -15.59
N PRO A 165 -18.65 -12.91 -15.30
CA PRO A 165 -19.29 -11.72 -15.89
C PRO A 165 -18.60 -10.40 -15.51
N THR A 166 -18.97 -9.30 -16.19
CA THR A 166 -18.38 -7.96 -16.00
C THR A 166 -18.74 -7.29 -14.65
N SER A 167 -19.68 -7.85 -13.91
CA SER A 167 -20.05 -7.42 -12.57
C SER A 167 -20.52 -8.59 -11.72
N GLY A 168 -20.36 -8.49 -10.42
CA GLY A 168 -20.76 -9.56 -9.51
C GLY A 168 -20.11 -9.44 -8.13
N VAL A 169 -19.95 -10.59 -7.51
CA VAL A 169 -19.36 -10.73 -6.18
C VAL A 169 -18.25 -11.78 -6.24
N TRP A 170 -17.09 -11.42 -5.69
CA TRP A 170 -16.04 -12.38 -5.37
C TRP A 170 -16.13 -12.73 -3.88
N ASP A 171 -16.27 -13.98 -3.56
CA ASP A 171 -16.49 -14.48 -2.21
C ASP A 171 -15.53 -15.60 -1.78
N ALA A 172 -14.48 -15.84 -2.56
CA ALA A 172 -13.44 -16.79 -2.23
C ALA A 172 -12.83 -16.48 -0.85
N PRO A 173 -12.84 -17.41 0.12
CA PRO A 173 -12.25 -17.17 1.43
C PRO A 173 -10.75 -17.01 1.31
N ILE A 174 -10.17 -16.12 2.14
CA ILE A 174 -8.76 -15.74 2.06
C ILE A 174 -8.00 -16.20 3.29
N GLY A 175 -6.96 -16.97 3.08
CA GLY A 175 -6.09 -17.50 4.12
C GLY A 175 -4.61 -17.23 3.87
N ARG A 176 -3.77 -17.91 4.66
CA ARG A 176 -2.32 -17.82 4.53
C ARG A 176 -1.84 -18.57 3.29
N GLY A 177 -1.08 -17.88 2.45
CA GLY A 177 -0.34 -18.43 1.33
C GLY A 177 1.12 -18.68 1.67
N ARG A 178 1.99 -18.60 0.65
CA ARG A 178 3.43 -18.77 0.82
C ARG A 178 4.05 -17.52 1.46
N GLY A 179 4.83 -17.70 2.53
CA GLY A 179 5.49 -16.61 3.25
C GLY A 179 4.48 -15.61 3.83
N THR A 180 4.59 -14.34 3.48
CA THR A 180 3.68 -13.26 3.92
C THR A 180 2.48 -13.06 2.99
N LEU A 181 2.40 -13.81 1.89
CA LEU A 181 1.30 -13.69 0.94
C LEU A 181 0.01 -14.30 1.49
N ARG A 182 -1.09 -13.93 0.86
CA ARG A 182 -2.42 -14.50 1.08
C ARG A 182 -2.82 -15.31 -0.14
N SER A 183 -3.79 -16.18 0.01
CA SER A 183 -4.30 -17.01 -1.08
C SER A 183 -5.80 -17.23 -0.92
N ALA A 184 -6.51 -17.27 -2.03
CA ALA A 184 -7.85 -17.82 -2.07
C ALA A 184 -7.79 -19.29 -1.61
N PHE A 185 -8.70 -19.67 -0.72
CA PHE A 185 -8.72 -20.98 -0.09
C PHE A 185 -7.42 -21.39 0.62
N GLY A 186 -6.62 -20.39 1.05
CA GLY A 186 -5.39 -20.62 1.78
C GLY A 186 -5.62 -21.22 3.17
N ARG A 187 -4.53 -21.56 3.87
CA ARG A 187 -4.62 -22.10 5.24
C ARG A 187 -5.24 -21.06 6.18
N ASP A 188 -6.07 -21.52 7.13
CA ASP A 188 -6.82 -20.68 8.07
C ASP A 188 -7.63 -19.59 7.34
N ALA A 189 -8.30 -19.98 6.23
CA ALA A 189 -9.04 -19.04 5.40
C ALA A 189 -10.28 -18.51 6.14
N GLU A 190 -10.47 -17.21 6.05
CA GLU A 190 -11.62 -16.49 6.58
C GLU A 190 -12.49 -15.98 5.43
N SER A 191 -13.81 -15.88 5.66
CA SER A 191 -14.73 -15.33 4.68
C SER A 191 -14.30 -13.95 4.21
N ALA A 192 -14.35 -13.73 2.90
CA ALA A 192 -14.00 -12.48 2.26
C ALA A 192 -15.01 -12.21 1.14
N THR A 193 -15.49 -10.98 1.05
CA THR A 193 -16.49 -10.59 0.05
C THR A 193 -16.13 -9.25 -0.55
N THR A 194 -16.07 -9.21 -1.89
CA THR A 194 -15.83 -8.02 -2.70
C THR A 194 -16.88 -7.92 -3.79
N ARG A 195 -17.63 -6.83 -3.85
CA ARG A 195 -18.44 -6.51 -5.04
C ARG A 195 -17.55 -5.88 -6.07
N TYR A 196 -17.74 -6.24 -7.33
CA TYR A 196 -16.95 -5.69 -8.43
C TYR A 196 -17.82 -5.35 -9.63
N ARG A 197 -17.33 -4.38 -10.40
CA ARG A 197 -17.86 -3.99 -11.69
C ARG A 197 -16.71 -3.58 -12.61
N THR A 198 -16.72 -4.04 -13.84
CA THR A 198 -15.88 -3.49 -14.90
C THR A 198 -16.49 -2.18 -15.37
N ALA A 199 -15.79 -1.07 -15.14
CA ALA A 199 -16.22 0.25 -15.54
C ALA A 199 -15.91 0.52 -17.02
N ALA A 200 -14.75 0.03 -17.50
CA ALA A 200 -14.32 0.12 -18.88
C ALA A 200 -13.35 -1.01 -19.23
N GLN A 201 -13.14 -1.23 -20.53
CA GLN A 201 -12.15 -2.16 -21.06
C GLN A 201 -11.29 -1.47 -22.12
N ALA A 202 -9.98 -1.76 -22.11
CA ALA A 202 -9.03 -1.28 -23.11
C ALA A 202 -8.08 -2.43 -23.48
N GLY A 203 -8.22 -2.94 -24.70
CA GLY A 203 -7.54 -4.17 -25.13
C GLY A 203 -7.84 -5.33 -24.19
N SER A 204 -6.79 -5.92 -23.62
CA SER A 204 -6.90 -6.99 -22.62
C SER A 204 -6.97 -6.48 -21.18
N ALA A 205 -7.01 -5.16 -20.95
CA ALA A 205 -7.07 -4.59 -19.63
C ALA A 205 -8.49 -4.19 -19.24
N SER A 206 -8.80 -4.24 -17.94
CA SER A 206 -10.08 -3.80 -17.38
C SER A 206 -9.88 -2.76 -16.30
N LEU A 207 -10.65 -1.67 -16.36
CA LEU A 207 -10.80 -0.71 -15.29
C LEU A 207 -11.92 -1.20 -14.37
N LEU A 208 -11.57 -1.48 -13.11
CA LEU A 208 -12.44 -2.12 -12.15
C LEU A 208 -12.85 -1.15 -11.05
N ALA A 209 -14.14 -1.11 -10.75
CA ALA A 209 -14.72 -0.52 -9.55
C ALA A 209 -14.94 -1.64 -8.53
N LEU A 210 -14.29 -1.55 -7.37
CA LEU A 210 -14.27 -2.58 -6.34
C LEU A 210 -14.80 -2.06 -5.01
N GLU A 211 -15.73 -2.79 -4.40
CA GLU A 211 -16.27 -2.48 -3.07
C GLU A 211 -16.02 -3.66 -2.11
N PRO A 212 -15.01 -3.59 -1.24
CA PRO A 212 -14.80 -4.63 -0.25
C PRO A 212 -15.87 -4.54 0.85
N VAL A 213 -16.64 -5.60 1.03
CA VAL A 213 -17.59 -5.77 2.13
C VAL A 213 -16.86 -6.15 3.40
N THR A 214 -15.89 -7.02 3.30
CA THR A 214 -14.95 -7.42 4.36
C THR A 214 -13.61 -6.69 4.22
N GLY A 215 -12.66 -6.88 5.13
CA GLY A 215 -11.36 -6.20 5.12
C GLY A 215 -10.18 -7.13 5.38
N ARG A 216 -10.04 -8.23 4.62
CA ARG A 216 -8.93 -9.16 4.79
C ARG A 216 -7.64 -8.61 4.18
N THR A 217 -6.50 -9.00 4.72
CA THR A 217 -5.18 -8.62 4.19
C THR A 217 -5.06 -9.01 2.71
N HIS A 218 -4.67 -8.07 1.85
CA HIS A 218 -4.53 -8.24 0.40
C HIS A 218 -5.82 -8.64 -0.33
N GLN A 219 -7.00 -8.48 0.27
CA GLN A 219 -8.27 -9.02 -0.24
C GLN A 219 -8.52 -8.72 -1.71
N LEU A 220 -8.50 -7.45 -2.11
CA LEU A 220 -8.79 -7.04 -3.50
C LEU A 220 -7.79 -7.62 -4.50
N ARG A 221 -6.52 -7.71 -4.11
CA ARG A 221 -5.43 -8.25 -4.91
C ARG A 221 -5.59 -9.76 -5.12
N VAL A 222 -5.90 -10.50 -4.05
CA VAL A 222 -6.16 -11.96 -4.10
C VAL A 222 -7.39 -12.25 -4.93
N HIS A 223 -8.49 -11.53 -4.69
CA HIS A 223 -9.74 -11.74 -5.43
C HIS A 223 -9.57 -11.48 -6.93
N ALA A 224 -8.94 -10.34 -7.29
CA ALA A 224 -8.68 -10.03 -8.70
C ALA A 224 -7.81 -11.09 -9.38
N ALA A 225 -6.73 -11.53 -8.72
CA ALA A 225 -5.87 -12.57 -9.26
C ALA A 225 -6.59 -13.91 -9.38
N HIS A 226 -7.41 -14.30 -8.39
CA HIS A 226 -8.20 -15.52 -8.41
C HIS A 226 -9.27 -15.51 -9.52
N ALA A 227 -9.83 -14.33 -9.81
CA ALA A 227 -10.79 -14.11 -10.91
C ALA A 227 -10.12 -13.99 -12.30
N GLY A 228 -8.82 -14.26 -12.43
CA GLY A 228 -8.11 -14.20 -13.71
C GLY A 228 -7.80 -12.80 -14.22
N CYS A 229 -7.93 -11.77 -13.38
CA CYS A 229 -7.59 -10.39 -13.70
C CYS A 229 -6.60 -9.77 -12.69
N PRO A 230 -5.38 -10.33 -12.55
CA PRO A 230 -4.38 -9.82 -11.62
C PRO A 230 -4.06 -8.35 -11.91
N LEU A 231 -3.83 -7.56 -10.85
CA LEU A 231 -3.69 -6.11 -10.98
C LEU A 231 -2.33 -5.73 -11.58
N TYR A 232 -2.30 -4.77 -12.49
CA TYR A 232 -1.04 -4.23 -13.01
C TYR A 232 -0.17 -3.71 -11.86
N GLY A 233 1.15 -3.93 -11.96
CA GLY A 233 2.11 -3.52 -10.93
C GLY A 233 2.11 -4.41 -9.68
N ASP A 234 1.39 -5.55 -9.68
CA ASP A 234 1.33 -6.51 -8.57
C ASP A 234 1.95 -7.88 -8.91
N PRO A 235 3.27 -7.97 -9.05
CA PRO A 235 3.92 -9.23 -9.39
C PRO A 235 3.77 -10.32 -8.31
N ALA A 236 3.41 -9.93 -7.08
CA ALA A 236 3.19 -10.87 -5.98
C ALA A 236 1.96 -11.77 -6.21
N TYR A 237 1.02 -11.29 -7.03
CA TYR A 237 -0.21 -12.01 -7.41
C TYR A 237 -0.34 -12.19 -8.93
N GLY A 238 0.79 -12.19 -9.66
CA GLY A 238 0.83 -12.48 -11.09
C GLY A 238 0.53 -11.28 -12.00
N GLY A 239 0.37 -10.08 -11.45
CA GLY A 239 0.14 -8.88 -12.26
C GLY A 239 1.38 -8.41 -13.01
N PRO A 240 1.22 -7.90 -14.24
CA PRO A 240 2.32 -7.39 -15.04
C PRO A 240 3.02 -6.23 -14.37
N LYS A 241 4.36 -6.26 -14.32
CA LYS A 241 5.19 -5.16 -13.80
C LYS A 241 5.71 -4.24 -14.90
N ARG A 242 5.60 -4.66 -16.14
CA ARG A 242 6.06 -3.92 -17.32
C ARG A 242 4.98 -3.95 -18.40
N LEU A 243 4.85 -2.84 -19.10
CA LEU A 243 4.01 -2.70 -20.28
C LEU A 243 4.94 -2.29 -21.44
N VAL A 244 4.93 -3.06 -22.51
CA VAL A 244 5.61 -2.69 -23.77
C VAL A 244 4.56 -1.93 -24.60
N GLN A 245 4.84 -0.69 -24.93
CA GLN A 245 3.97 0.16 -25.74
C GLN A 245 4.16 -0.14 -27.25
N ALA A 246 3.24 0.36 -28.06
CA ALA A 246 3.28 0.11 -29.52
C ALA A 246 4.54 0.64 -30.22
N ASP A 247 5.14 1.69 -29.67
CA ASP A 247 6.41 2.27 -30.12
C ASP A 247 7.67 1.53 -29.62
N GLY A 248 7.49 0.46 -28.84
CA GLY A 248 8.55 -0.31 -28.21
C GLY A 248 9.05 0.25 -26.88
N ALA A 249 8.56 1.38 -26.42
CA ALA A 249 8.88 1.93 -25.10
C ALA A 249 8.37 1.00 -23.97
N VAL A 250 9.16 0.89 -22.90
CA VAL A 250 8.82 0.03 -21.75
C VAL A 250 8.44 0.87 -20.55
N LEU A 251 7.17 0.87 -20.18
CA LEU A 251 6.67 1.44 -18.94
C LEU A 251 6.86 0.45 -17.80
N THR A 252 7.70 0.79 -16.81
CA THR A 252 7.90 -0.02 -15.61
C THR A 252 7.04 0.50 -14.47
N LEU A 253 6.14 -0.35 -13.98
CA LEU A 253 5.20 -0.01 -12.92
C LEU A 253 5.87 -0.11 -11.55
N ARG A 254 5.90 1.00 -10.81
CA ARG A 254 6.52 1.10 -9.49
C ARG A 254 5.51 0.94 -8.34
N ARG A 255 4.22 0.90 -8.67
CA ARG A 255 3.10 0.78 -7.73
C ARG A 255 2.11 -0.27 -8.21
N ILE A 256 1.22 -0.70 -7.31
CA ILE A 256 0.07 -1.51 -7.67
C ILE A 256 -0.99 -0.58 -8.27
N ALA A 257 -1.59 -0.96 -9.37
CA ALA A 257 -2.69 -0.24 -10.00
C ALA A 257 -4.00 -0.45 -9.21
N LEU A 258 -3.98 0.00 -7.95
CA LEU A 258 -5.08 -0.03 -7.00
C LEU A 258 -5.09 1.27 -6.20
N HIS A 259 -6.26 1.88 -6.07
CA HIS A 259 -6.45 3.16 -5.40
C HIS A 259 -7.75 3.16 -4.60
N ALA A 260 -7.68 3.51 -3.31
CA ALA A 260 -8.86 3.71 -2.46
C ALA A 260 -9.48 5.08 -2.77
N ALA A 261 -10.44 5.11 -3.68
CA ALA A 261 -10.95 6.33 -4.30
C ALA A 261 -11.83 7.12 -3.34
N TRP A 262 -12.71 6.46 -2.58
CA TRP A 262 -13.52 7.16 -1.59
C TRP A 262 -13.96 6.28 -0.41
N VAL A 263 -14.30 6.96 0.67
CA VAL A 263 -14.93 6.40 1.87
C VAL A 263 -16.19 7.21 2.18
N GLU A 264 -17.28 6.51 2.46
CA GLU A 264 -18.56 7.07 2.90
C GLU A 264 -18.87 6.58 4.31
N LEU A 265 -19.19 7.52 5.21
CA LEU A 265 -19.51 7.28 6.60
C LEU A 265 -20.90 7.87 6.91
N PRO A 266 -21.81 7.13 7.60
CA PRO A 266 -23.20 7.57 7.81
C PRO A 266 -23.33 8.89 8.56
N PHE A 267 -22.44 9.17 9.53
CA PHE A 267 -22.52 10.40 10.33
C PHE A 267 -22.05 11.66 9.57
N LEU A 268 -21.54 11.50 8.35
CA LEU A 268 -21.19 12.61 7.46
C LEU A 268 -22.37 13.03 6.57
N GLY A 269 -23.60 12.66 6.92
CA GLY A 269 -24.78 12.98 6.11
C GLY A 269 -24.78 12.33 4.73
N GLY A 270 -24.08 11.20 4.57
CA GLY A 270 -23.89 10.51 3.29
C GLY A 270 -22.83 11.14 2.41
N VAL A 271 -22.04 12.08 2.91
CA VAL A 271 -20.92 12.70 2.16
C VAL A 271 -19.81 11.68 2.00
N ARG A 272 -19.33 11.55 0.77
CA ARG A 272 -18.13 10.80 0.42
C ARG A 272 -16.91 11.68 0.59
N VAL A 273 -15.86 11.15 1.21
CA VAL A 273 -14.53 11.76 1.19
C VAL A 273 -13.73 11.06 0.12
N GLU A 274 -13.25 11.83 -0.84
CA GLU A 274 -12.65 11.32 -2.07
C GLU A 274 -11.17 11.66 -2.15
N SER A 275 -10.41 10.78 -2.79
CA SER A 275 -9.04 10.98 -3.23
C SER A 275 -9.01 10.88 -4.75
N ALA A 276 -8.46 11.88 -5.41
CA ALA A 276 -8.36 11.91 -6.87
C ALA A 276 -7.52 10.74 -7.40
N LEU A 277 -7.89 10.18 -8.54
CA LEU A 277 -7.10 9.15 -9.19
C LEU A 277 -5.68 9.68 -9.48
N PRO A 278 -4.64 8.95 -9.06
CA PRO A 278 -3.26 9.38 -9.29
C PRO A 278 -2.92 9.43 -10.77
N ALA A 279 -2.13 10.43 -11.19
CA ALA A 279 -1.66 10.56 -12.57
C ALA A 279 -1.07 9.26 -13.12
N ALA A 280 -0.28 8.55 -12.32
CA ALA A 280 0.31 7.27 -12.72
C ALA A 280 -0.72 6.16 -13.06
N LEU A 281 -1.93 6.19 -12.50
CA LEU A 281 -3.00 5.28 -12.90
C LEU A 281 -3.65 5.73 -14.20
N LEU A 282 -3.87 7.03 -14.37
CA LEU A 282 -4.44 7.61 -15.59
C LEU A 282 -3.49 7.41 -16.77
N GLU A 283 -2.20 7.63 -16.58
CA GLU A 283 -1.14 7.39 -17.57
C GLU A 283 -1.08 5.90 -17.97
N LEU A 284 -1.13 5.00 -17.00
CA LEU A 284 -1.18 3.56 -17.29
C LEU A 284 -2.43 3.20 -18.09
N TRP A 285 -3.60 3.73 -17.69
CA TRP A 285 -4.86 3.46 -18.38
C TRP A 285 -4.83 3.95 -19.82
N SER A 286 -4.34 5.17 -20.04
CA SER A 286 -4.14 5.75 -21.37
C SER A 286 -3.15 4.93 -22.22
N ALA A 287 -2.02 4.49 -21.61
CA ALA A 287 -1.03 3.65 -22.30
C ALA A 287 -1.58 2.26 -22.70
N LEU A 288 -2.64 1.79 -22.03
CA LEU A 288 -3.37 0.57 -22.38
C LEU A 288 -4.45 0.80 -23.45
N GLY A 289 -4.67 2.06 -23.87
CA GLY A 289 -5.69 2.47 -24.85
C GLY A 289 -7.02 2.87 -24.24
N GLY A 290 -7.09 3.10 -22.93
CA GLY A 290 -8.28 3.56 -22.25
C GLY A 290 -8.52 5.06 -22.40
N ALA A 291 -9.78 5.50 -22.28
CA ALA A 291 -10.18 6.88 -22.37
C ALA A 291 -10.08 7.62 -21.02
N ALA A 292 -9.84 8.92 -21.05
CA ALA A 292 -9.68 9.72 -19.82
C ALA A 292 -10.97 9.77 -18.98
N GLU A 293 -12.13 9.76 -19.62
CA GLU A 293 -13.46 9.79 -19.00
C GLU A 293 -13.83 8.48 -18.28
N ASP A 294 -13.18 7.35 -18.59
CA ASP A 294 -13.46 6.06 -17.96
C ASP A 294 -13.23 6.10 -16.44
N GLY A 295 -12.30 6.95 -15.98
CA GLY A 295 -12.01 7.15 -14.57
C GLY A 295 -13.23 7.61 -13.78
N ALA A 296 -14.05 8.50 -14.34
CA ALA A 296 -15.28 8.98 -13.71
C ALA A 296 -16.29 7.85 -13.51
N SER A 297 -16.48 7.00 -14.54
CA SER A 297 -17.36 5.83 -14.45
C SER A 297 -16.93 4.84 -13.36
N ALA A 298 -15.63 4.71 -13.06
CA ALA A 298 -15.15 3.82 -12.01
C ALA A 298 -15.39 4.37 -10.59
N LEU A 299 -15.63 5.67 -10.45
CA LEU A 299 -15.91 6.34 -9.17
C LEU A 299 -17.40 6.25 -8.76
N GLU A 300 -18.30 6.09 -9.72
CA GLU A 300 -19.74 5.86 -9.50
C GLU A 300 -20.00 4.48 -8.89
#